data_4bdbaaeea4d7eaf111ea3bcaa3e54a11
#
_entry.id   4bdbaaeea4d7eaf111ea3bcaa3e54a11
#
_cell.length_a   1.000
_cell.length_b   1.000
_cell.length_c   1.000
_cell.angle_alpha   90.00
_cell.angle_beta   90.00
_cell.angle_gamma   90.00
#
_symmetry.space_group_name_H-M   'P 1'
#
loop_
_entity.id
_entity.type
_entity.pdbx_description
1 polymer ?
#
loop_
_entity_poly.entity_id
_entity_poly.type
_entity_poly.pdbx_seq_one_letter_code
_entity_poly.pdbx_strand_id
1 'polypeptide(L)'
;MKSIIFLSIFIIISTLKIPSLQEIMDYISSTINKSIKIKKMKVWAIPEYWEHELIPSVSKYLFEELEINENIAPKGNPNRPGDKHERKYITIHDTGDFTYNAGQWSKHVYNAKLGDSSYIISYQYVVGNDGIYHNIPDDETAYHAGDGATSASLFQEYETGIYGNKKKPHVSISTDGYYTIEGNKTKIKAPTDNEGNILDESYFNDMGIYTCIKDGMYYIGSTWYSKSYNKIGNHGGNTNSIGIETCSTKGSDIYLTWQKTAKLVAKLMDENNLNMDQIVQHHYFSGKNCPQTMRLEGYWSHLLNLIEVEYQMLQYKKLGFKFELIPLNSYYVNKIGRIINRGENLTNANYVINVVGPDGNSLKRVFTSSIPSKN
;
A
#
# COMPACT_ATOMS: atom_id res chain seq x y z
N MET A 1 39.02 2.37 52.92
CA MET A 1 37.64 2.88 52.85
C MET A 1 37.22 2.91 51.38
N LYS A 2 36.38 1.97 50.95
CA LYS A 2 35.81 1.94 49.57
C LYS A 2 34.42 2.58 49.66
N SER A 3 34.27 3.76 49.06
CA SER A 3 32.97 4.43 48.94
C SER A 3 32.14 3.72 47.87
N ILE A 4 31.03 3.12 48.27
CA ILE A 4 30.02 2.55 47.39
C ILE A 4 29.09 3.72 47.00
N ILE A 5 29.14 4.14 45.72
CA ILE A 5 28.22 5.11 45.19
C ILE A 5 26.95 4.32 44.77
N PHE A 6 25.87 4.50 45.50
CA PHE A 6 24.52 4.03 45.09
C PHE A 6 24.02 4.94 43.98
N LEU A 7 23.97 4.42 42.78
CA LEU A 7 23.32 5.04 41.64
C LEU A 7 21.83 4.73 41.74
N SER A 8 21.03 5.69 42.24
CA SER A 8 19.58 5.59 42.26
C SER A 8 19.07 5.77 40.83
N ILE A 9 18.71 4.68 40.17
CA ILE A 9 17.99 4.73 38.89
C ILE A 9 16.55 5.15 39.22
N PHE A 10 16.21 6.39 38.99
CA PHE A 10 14.83 6.84 38.92
C PHE A 10 14.21 6.29 37.64
N ILE A 11 13.51 5.17 37.76
CA ILE A 11 12.59 4.71 36.72
C ILE A 11 11.41 5.68 36.75
N ILE A 12 11.38 6.63 35.82
CA ILE A 12 10.19 7.42 35.53
C ILE A 12 9.22 6.44 34.87
N ILE A 13 8.38 5.81 35.68
CA ILE A 13 7.18 5.13 35.19
C ILE A 13 6.22 6.27 34.80
N SER A 14 6.29 6.72 33.55
CA SER A 14 5.18 7.45 32.97
C SER A 14 4.00 6.49 33.02
N THR A 15 3.06 6.72 33.90
CA THR A 15 1.77 6.01 33.91
C THR A 15 1.09 6.30 32.58
N LEU A 16 1.24 5.41 31.62
CA LEU A 16 0.47 5.45 30.38
C LEU A 16 -1.01 5.47 30.81
N LYS A 17 -1.66 6.60 30.64
CA LYS A 17 -3.09 6.75 30.93
C LYS A 17 -3.84 5.77 30.03
N ILE A 18 -4.44 4.74 30.60
CA ILE A 18 -5.34 3.85 29.85
C ILE A 18 -6.54 4.70 29.39
N PRO A 19 -6.83 4.78 28.08
CA PRO A 19 -7.95 5.57 27.61
C PRO A 19 -9.28 5.00 28.11
N SER A 20 -10.25 5.86 28.32
CA SER A 20 -11.61 5.45 28.66
C SER A 20 -12.34 4.86 27.45
N LEU A 21 -13.39 4.08 27.71
CA LEU A 21 -14.29 3.58 26.64
C LEU A 21 -14.86 4.72 25.80
N GLN A 22 -15.13 5.87 26.41
CA GLN A 22 -15.65 7.05 25.71
C GLN A 22 -14.60 7.66 24.76
N GLU A 23 -13.36 7.83 25.20
CA GLU A 23 -12.25 8.34 24.35
C GLU A 23 -12.02 7.43 23.15
N ILE A 24 -12.02 6.11 23.35
CA ILE A 24 -11.88 5.13 22.27
C ILE A 24 -13.10 5.16 21.32
N MET A 25 -14.31 5.22 21.85
CA MET A 25 -15.52 5.28 21.02
C MET A 25 -15.55 6.57 20.18
N ASP A 26 -15.09 7.68 20.73
CA ASP A 26 -15.01 8.95 20.01
C ASP A 26 -13.94 8.91 18.91
N TYR A 27 -12.80 8.26 19.16
CA TYR A 27 -11.80 7.99 18.12
C TYR A 27 -12.39 7.14 17.00
N ILE A 28 -13.04 6.00 17.32
CA ILE A 28 -13.69 5.15 16.32
C ILE A 28 -14.74 5.94 15.54
N SER A 29 -15.53 6.76 16.21
CA SER A 29 -16.55 7.61 15.57
C SER A 29 -15.97 8.55 14.52
N SER A 30 -14.74 9.01 14.71
CA SER A 30 -14.02 9.84 13.73
C SER A 30 -13.60 9.05 12.47
N THR A 31 -13.55 7.73 12.53
CA THR A 31 -13.18 6.85 11.40
C THR A 31 -14.37 6.41 10.55
N ILE A 32 -15.58 6.69 11.01
CA ILE A 32 -16.83 6.25 10.36
C ILE A 32 -17.12 7.08 9.10
N ASN A 33 -17.37 6.39 8.01
CA ASN A 33 -17.81 6.99 6.76
C ASN A 33 -19.32 7.25 6.79
N LYS A 34 -19.73 8.46 7.11
CA LYS A 34 -21.16 8.84 7.18
C LYS A 34 -21.85 8.78 5.82
N SER A 35 -21.13 9.09 4.75
CA SER A 35 -21.61 9.02 3.38
C SER A 35 -20.57 8.31 2.51
N ILE A 36 -20.98 7.27 1.84
CA ILE A 36 -20.14 6.48 0.94
C ILE A 36 -20.24 7.09 -0.46
N LYS A 37 -19.11 7.50 -1.00
CA LYS A 37 -18.99 7.92 -2.41
C LYS A 37 -18.32 6.80 -3.20
N ILE A 38 -19.03 6.26 -4.17
CA ILE A 38 -18.51 5.24 -5.07
C ILE A 38 -17.78 5.92 -6.22
N LYS A 39 -16.59 5.42 -6.53
CA LYS A 39 -15.81 5.88 -7.67
C LYS A 39 -15.46 4.68 -8.54
N LYS A 40 -15.36 4.92 -9.84
CA LYS A 40 -14.74 3.97 -10.75
C LYS A 40 -13.28 4.32 -10.89
N MET A 41 -12.43 3.31 -10.82
CA MET A 41 -10.99 3.43 -10.97
C MET A 41 -10.53 2.49 -12.07
N LYS A 42 -9.81 3.04 -13.03
CA LYS A 42 -9.12 2.27 -14.06
C LYS A 42 -7.76 1.84 -13.51
N VAL A 43 -7.47 0.55 -13.61
CA VAL A 43 -6.21 -0.03 -13.18
C VAL A 43 -5.37 -0.26 -14.42
N TRP A 44 -4.19 0.33 -14.51
CA TRP A 44 -3.25 0.31 -15.63
C TRP A 44 -3.71 1.09 -16.89
N ALA A 45 -2.76 1.67 -17.57
CA ALA A 45 -3.00 2.49 -18.76
C ALA A 45 -2.90 1.66 -20.06
N ILE A 46 -3.40 0.42 -20.06
CA ILE A 46 -3.48 -0.43 -21.26
C ILE A 46 -4.90 -0.41 -21.83
N PRO A 47 -5.07 -0.58 -23.16
CA PRO A 47 -6.40 -0.47 -23.80
C PRO A 47 -7.47 -1.39 -23.22
N GLU A 48 -7.08 -2.56 -22.73
CA GLU A 48 -7.97 -3.61 -22.19
C GLU A 48 -7.99 -3.63 -20.66
N TYR A 49 -7.68 -2.53 -19.99
CA TYR A 49 -7.71 -2.49 -18.54
C TYR A 49 -9.13 -2.50 -17.98
N TRP A 50 -9.24 -3.00 -16.74
CA TRP A 50 -10.53 -3.11 -16.09
C TRP A 50 -10.81 -1.92 -15.19
N GLU A 51 -12.09 -1.55 -15.17
CA GLU A 51 -12.58 -0.63 -14.17
C GLU A 51 -12.93 -1.39 -12.90
N HIS A 52 -12.38 -0.94 -11.78
CA HIS A 52 -12.82 -1.34 -10.47
C HIS A 52 -13.77 -0.29 -9.90
N GLU A 53 -14.87 -0.76 -9.33
CA GLU A 53 -15.74 0.09 -8.54
C GLU A 53 -15.17 0.17 -7.12
N LEU A 54 -14.74 1.37 -6.72
CA LEU A 54 -14.15 1.59 -5.41
C LEU A 54 -15.26 1.89 -4.40
N ILE A 55 -15.62 0.89 -3.61
CA ILE A 55 -16.66 0.98 -2.58
C ILE A 55 -16.01 1.00 -1.20
N PRO A 56 -15.88 2.19 -0.56
CA PRO A 56 -15.35 2.28 0.79
C PRO A 56 -16.23 1.54 1.80
N SER A 57 -15.61 0.93 2.79
CA SER A 57 -16.32 0.36 3.95
C SER A 57 -16.94 1.45 4.82
N VAL A 58 -17.85 1.08 5.70
CA VAL A 58 -18.47 2.01 6.66
C VAL A 58 -17.47 2.56 7.69
N SER A 59 -16.35 1.88 7.88
CA SER A 59 -15.26 2.32 8.77
C SER A 59 -13.91 2.17 8.07
N LYS A 60 -12.97 3.03 8.43
CA LYS A 60 -11.55 2.90 8.01
C LYS A 60 -10.86 1.74 8.72
N TYR A 61 -11.30 1.36 9.90
CA TYR A 61 -10.86 0.17 10.61
C TYR A 61 -11.58 -1.06 10.06
N LEU A 62 -10.84 -2.12 9.76
CA LEU A 62 -11.39 -3.40 9.33
C LEU A 62 -11.64 -4.29 10.57
N PHE A 63 -12.92 -4.62 10.84
CA PHE A 63 -13.33 -5.46 11.99
C PHE A 63 -13.07 -6.95 11.79
N GLU A 64 -12.26 -7.33 10.82
CA GLU A 64 -11.76 -8.69 10.62
C GLU A 64 -10.48 -8.89 11.43
N GLU A 65 -10.30 -10.06 12.03
CA GLU A 65 -9.01 -10.39 12.65
C GLU A 65 -7.95 -10.62 11.56
N LEU A 66 -6.70 -10.31 11.90
CA LEU A 66 -5.58 -10.51 11.00
C LEU A 66 -5.20 -12.00 10.98
N GLU A 67 -5.43 -12.64 9.84
CA GLU A 67 -5.01 -14.02 9.58
C GLU A 67 -3.94 -14.01 8.46
N ILE A 68 -2.80 -14.65 8.72
CA ILE A 68 -1.70 -14.76 7.77
C ILE A 68 -1.49 -16.23 7.46
N ASN A 69 -1.53 -16.56 6.16
CA ASN A 69 -1.23 -17.89 5.67
C ASN A 69 0.29 -18.02 5.47
N GLU A 70 0.92 -18.84 6.29
CA GLU A 70 2.34 -19.13 6.16
C GLU A 70 2.59 -20.04 4.94
N ASN A 71 3.28 -19.53 3.95
CA ASN A 71 3.67 -20.25 2.73
C ASN A 71 5.09 -19.88 2.33
N ILE A 72 6.00 -20.03 3.30
CA ILE A 72 7.41 -19.64 3.16
C ILE A 72 8.09 -20.52 2.11
N ALA A 73 8.64 -19.89 1.09
CA ALA A 73 9.42 -20.55 0.05
C ALA A 73 10.59 -21.33 0.70
N PRO A 74 10.85 -22.58 0.29
CA PRO A 74 11.90 -23.40 0.90
C PRO A 74 13.29 -22.81 0.63
N LYS A 75 14.25 -23.12 1.50
CA LYS A 75 15.66 -22.77 1.28
C LYS A 75 16.14 -23.39 -0.04
N GLY A 76 16.89 -22.61 -0.83
CA GLY A 76 17.34 -23.01 -2.14
C GLY A 76 16.32 -22.75 -3.29
N ASN A 77 15.16 -22.21 -2.95
CA ASN A 77 14.24 -21.69 -3.94
C ASN A 77 14.85 -20.47 -4.65
N PRO A 78 14.80 -20.33 -5.99
CA PRO A 78 15.42 -19.21 -6.71
C PRO A 78 14.81 -17.85 -6.33
N ASN A 79 13.57 -17.83 -5.84
CA ASN A 79 12.91 -16.62 -5.34
C ASN A 79 13.27 -16.28 -3.89
N ARG A 80 14.05 -17.14 -3.20
CA ARG A 80 14.51 -16.91 -1.82
C ARG A 80 16.02 -16.94 -1.76
N PRO A 81 16.70 -15.78 -1.91
CA PRO A 81 18.17 -15.70 -1.84
C PRO A 81 18.72 -16.13 -0.47
N GLY A 82 17.98 -15.88 0.61
CA GLY A 82 18.37 -16.30 1.96
C GLY A 82 19.30 -15.32 2.67
N ASP A 83 19.73 -14.25 2.00
CA ASP A 83 20.55 -13.21 2.61
C ASP A 83 19.72 -12.40 3.60
N LYS A 84 20.30 -12.13 4.79
CA LYS A 84 19.65 -11.30 5.80
C LYS A 84 19.80 -9.82 5.49
N HIS A 85 18.76 -9.05 5.83
CA HIS A 85 18.76 -7.61 5.66
C HIS A 85 18.17 -6.85 6.86
N GLU A 86 18.38 -5.55 6.87
CA GLU A 86 17.74 -4.66 7.83
C GLU A 86 16.32 -4.27 7.32
N ARG A 87 15.36 -4.27 8.24
CA ARG A 87 13.96 -3.91 7.98
C ARG A 87 13.75 -2.41 8.23
N LYS A 88 14.29 -1.56 7.36
CA LYS A 88 14.21 -0.10 7.50
C LYS A 88 12.90 0.48 6.99
N TYR A 89 12.26 -0.22 6.06
CA TYR A 89 11.06 0.24 5.38
C TYR A 89 10.05 -0.89 5.22
N ILE A 90 8.80 -0.52 4.99
CA ILE A 90 7.78 -1.39 4.41
C ILE A 90 7.45 -0.83 3.03
N THR A 91 7.63 -1.64 1.99
CA THR A 91 7.42 -1.22 0.60
C THR A 91 6.13 -1.80 0.06
N ILE A 92 5.26 -0.94 -0.43
CA ILE A 92 3.97 -1.34 -1.00
C ILE A 92 4.06 -1.36 -2.52
N HIS A 93 3.50 -2.43 -3.10
CA HIS A 93 3.42 -2.69 -4.53
C HIS A 93 2.00 -3.02 -4.96
N ASP A 94 1.78 -2.97 -6.27
CA ASP A 94 0.69 -3.66 -6.96
C ASP A 94 1.27 -4.80 -7.79
N THR A 95 0.62 -5.97 -7.80
CA THR A 95 1.07 -7.14 -8.55
C THR A 95 1.15 -6.92 -10.06
N GLY A 96 0.45 -5.92 -10.60
CA GLY A 96 0.43 -5.64 -12.03
C GLY A 96 -0.28 -6.71 -12.88
N ASP A 97 -0.92 -7.67 -12.25
CA ASP A 97 -1.65 -8.76 -12.89
C ASP A 97 -3.11 -8.77 -12.41
N PHE A 98 -4.03 -8.95 -13.34
CA PHE A 98 -5.47 -8.96 -13.08
C PHE A 98 -6.04 -10.37 -12.96
N THR A 99 -5.25 -11.40 -13.21
CA THR A 99 -5.71 -12.79 -13.30
C THR A 99 -5.49 -13.55 -12.01
N TYR A 100 -4.37 -13.31 -11.33
CA TYR A 100 -3.99 -14.05 -10.13
C TYR A 100 -4.47 -13.36 -8.85
N ASN A 101 -5.03 -14.15 -7.94
CA ASN A 101 -5.29 -13.74 -6.56
C ASN A 101 -4.04 -13.95 -5.69
N ALA A 102 -4.10 -13.54 -4.41
CA ALA A 102 -2.95 -13.61 -3.52
C ALA A 102 -2.44 -15.04 -3.29
N GLY A 103 -3.35 -16.02 -3.15
CA GLY A 103 -2.97 -17.43 -3.00
C GLY A 103 -2.28 -18.01 -4.23
N GLN A 104 -2.65 -17.57 -5.44
CA GLN A 104 -1.98 -17.98 -6.68
C GLN A 104 -0.59 -17.36 -6.80
N TRP A 105 -0.45 -16.07 -6.48
CA TRP A 105 0.84 -15.40 -6.42
C TRP A 105 1.77 -16.01 -5.37
N SER A 106 1.24 -16.33 -4.19
CA SER A 106 2.00 -17.01 -3.15
C SER A 106 2.53 -18.39 -3.62
N LYS A 107 1.68 -19.15 -4.30
CA LYS A 107 2.10 -20.43 -4.92
C LYS A 107 3.15 -20.24 -6.01
N HIS A 108 3.08 -19.15 -6.78
CA HIS A 108 4.10 -18.84 -7.78
C HIS A 108 5.47 -18.64 -7.14
N VAL A 109 5.58 -17.86 -6.06
CA VAL A 109 6.83 -17.67 -5.31
C VAL A 109 7.33 -19.01 -4.75
N TYR A 110 6.45 -19.79 -4.13
CA TYR A 110 6.80 -21.05 -3.48
C TYR A 110 7.30 -22.13 -4.46
N ASN A 111 6.67 -22.23 -5.66
CA ASN A 111 6.92 -23.29 -6.63
C ASN A 111 8.02 -22.98 -7.64
N ALA A 112 8.71 -21.84 -7.54
CA ALA A 112 9.80 -21.51 -8.45
C ALA A 112 10.91 -22.57 -8.43
N LYS A 113 11.40 -22.97 -9.63
CA LYS A 113 12.41 -24.01 -9.80
C LYS A 113 13.70 -23.44 -10.34
N LEU A 114 14.84 -24.00 -9.93
CA LEU A 114 16.14 -23.69 -10.51
C LEU A 114 16.13 -23.99 -12.02
N GLY A 115 16.53 -22.99 -12.80
CA GLY A 115 16.53 -23.08 -14.27
C GLY A 115 15.30 -22.49 -14.94
N ASP A 116 14.26 -22.14 -14.20
CA ASP A 116 13.12 -21.41 -14.70
C ASP A 116 13.44 -19.91 -14.67
N SER A 117 14.23 -19.46 -15.67
CA SER A 117 14.85 -18.14 -15.70
C SER A 117 13.88 -16.99 -16.05
N SER A 118 12.61 -17.29 -16.27
CA SER A 118 11.71 -16.30 -16.85
C SER A 118 11.22 -15.23 -15.86
N TYR A 119 11.21 -15.50 -14.54
CA TYR A 119 10.78 -14.49 -13.56
C TYR A 119 11.30 -14.78 -12.14
N ILE A 120 12.42 -14.19 -11.80
CA ILE A 120 12.85 -14.10 -10.39
C ILE A 120 12.16 -12.88 -9.79
N ILE A 121 11.07 -13.11 -9.05
CA ILE A 121 10.33 -12.12 -8.30
C ILE A 121 9.90 -12.71 -6.98
N SER A 122 10.11 -11.98 -5.90
CA SER A 122 9.64 -12.37 -4.58
C SER A 122 9.36 -11.16 -3.70
N TYR A 123 8.59 -11.40 -2.68
CA TYR A 123 8.18 -10.41 -1.68
C TYR A 123 7.87 -11.13 -0.39
N GLN A 124 7.94 -10.42 0.73
CA GLN A 124 7.62 -11.02 2.01
C GLN A 124 6.15 -11.37 2.10
N TYR A 125 5.28 -10.48 1.65
CA TYR A 125 3.83 -10.70 1.71
C TYR A 125 3.13 -10.41 0.39
N VAL A 126 2.04 -11.12 0.17
CA VAL A 126 1.04 -10.78 -0.86
C VAL A 126 -0.36 -10.76 -0.24
N VAL A 127 -1.12 -9.73 -0.58
CA VAL A 127 -2.44 -9.44 -0.01
C VAL A 127 -3.48 -9.35 -1.10
N GLY A 128 -4.60 -10.05 -0.93
CA GLY A 128 -5.76 -10.02 -1.82
C GLY A 128 -7.06 -10.19 -1.05
N ASN A 129 -8.17 -10.25 -1.76
CA ASN A 129 -9.47 -10.53 -1.13
C ASN A 129 -9.51 -11.93 -0.50
N ASP A 130 -8.79 -12.88 -1.08
CA ASP A 130 -8.70 -14.27 -0.65
C ASP A 130 -7.81 -14.49 0.58
N GLY A 131 -7.00 -13.50 0.96
CA GLY A 131 -6.18 -13.60 2.17
C GLY A 131 -4.86 -12.83 2.10
N ILE A 132 -4.07 -13.03 3.15
CA ILE A 132 -2.71 -12.55 3.29
C ILE A 132 -1.81 -13.77 3.34
N TYR A 133 -0.75 -13.78 2.55
CA TYR A 133 0.21 -14.88 2.46
C TYR A 133 1.62 -14.37 2.72
N HIS A 134 2.35 -15.08 3.58
CA HIS A 134 3.73 -14.80 3.93
C HIS A 134 4.64 -15.75 3.16
N ASN A 135 5.51 -15.23 2.31
CA ASN A 135 6.27 -16.02 1.32
C ASN A 135 7.77 -16.08 1.59
N ILE A 136 8.35 -15.01 2.11
CA ILE A 136 9.78 -14.89 2.44
C ILE A 136 9.86 -14.36 3.88
N PRO A 137 10.75 -14.89 4.74
CA PRO A 137 10.94 -14.34 6.08
C PRO A 137 11.24 -12.84 6.07
N ASP A 138 10.69 -12.10 7.03
CA ASP A 138 10.77 -10.63 7.09
C ASP A 138 12.20 -10.09 7.10
N ASP A 139 13.15 -10.86 7.61
CA ASP A 139 14.57 -10.51 7.73
C ASP A 139 15.42 -11.06 6.58
N GLU A 140 14.82 -11.63 5.55
CA GLU A 140 15.49 -12.11 4.36
C GLU A 140 15.21 -11.24 3.14
N THR A 141 16.23 -11.05 2.31
CA THR A 141 16.13 -10.35 1.02
C THR A 141 15.08 -10.98 0.13
N ALA A 142 14.26 -10.15 -0.51
CA ALA A 142 13.33 -10.54 -1.56
C ALA A 142 13.52 -9.64 -2.80
N TYR A 143 13.14 -10.14 -3.96
CA TYR A 143 13.38 -9.46 -5.24
C TYR A 143 12.14 -8.66 -5.69
N HIS A 144 11.92 -7.46 -5.16
CA HIS A 144 10.72 -6.66 -5.42
C HIS A 144 10.95 -5.19 -5.79
N ALA A 145 12.02 -4.56 -5.27
CA ALA A 145 12.22 -3.11 -5.43
C ALA A 145 13.66 -2.71 -5.77
N GLY A 146 14.40 -3.61 -6.42
CA GLY A 146 15.78 -3.39 -6.82
C GLY A 146 16.77 -3.51 -5.67
N ASP A 147 18.05 -3.65 -6.04
CA ASP A 147 19.18 -3.87 -5.12
C ASP A 147 19.95 -2.59 -4.79
N GLY A 148 19.39 -1.43 -5.09
CA GLY A 148 20.07 -0.14 -4.97
C GLY A 148 20.92 0.22 -6.17
N ALA A 149 20.76 -0.48 -7.27
CA ALA A 149 21.44 -0.23 -8.51
C ALA A 149 20.82 0.93 -9.28
N THR A 150 20.70 2.11 -8.67
CA THR A 150 20.22 3.32 -9.34
C THR A 150 21.22 4.45 -9.18
N SER A 151 21.10 5.52 -9.97
CA SER A 151 21.89 6.71 -9.78
C SER A 151 21.68 7.32 -8.38
N ALA A 152 22.62 8.13 -7.92
CA ALA A 152 22.65 8.72 -6.57
C ALA A 152 21.36 9.44 -6.17
N SER A 153 20.62 9.96 -7.12
CA SER A 153 19.23 10.32 -6.94
C SER A 153 18.39 9.16 -7.45
N LEU A 154 17.88 8.38 -6.54
CA LEU A 154 16.98 7.28 -6.84
C LEU A 154 15.82 7.70 -7.72
N PHE A 155 15.42 8.94 -7.58
CA PHE A 155 14.35 9.57 -8.31
C PHE A 155 14.72 11.04 -8.53
N GLN A 156 14.80 11.46 -9.79
CA GLN A 156 15.02 12.85 -10.17
C GLN A 156 13.76 13.41 -10.82
N GLU A 157 13.46 14.65 -10.48
CA GLU A 157 12.44 15.45 -11.14
C GLU A 157 13.12 16.49 -12.03
N TYR A 158 12.71 16.54 -13.28
CA TYR A 158 13.23 17.46 -14.27
C TYR A 158 12.21 18.53 -14.59
N GLU A 159 12.63 19.77 -14.59
CA GLU A 159 11.83 20.92 -15.02
C GLU A 159 11.53 20.82 -16.51
N THR A 160 10.25 20.91 -16.86
CA THR A 160 9.84 20.80 -18.26
C THR A 160 9.84 22.16 -18.98
N GLY A 161 9.78 23.25 -18.22
CA GLY A 161 9.55 24.60 -18.74
C GLY A 161 8.12 24.83 -19.28
N ILE A 162 7.22 23.86 -19.09
CA ILE A 162 5.83 23.93 -19.53
C ILE A 162 4.93 24.19 -18.32
N TYR A 163 4.08 25.20 -18.41
CA TYR A 163 3.17 25.60 -17.34
C TYR A 163 1.76 25.10 -17.60
N GLY A 164 1.07 24.71 -16.52
CA GLY A 164 -0.32 24.25 -16.56
C GLY A 164 -0.85 23.87 -15.20
N ASN A 165 -2.14 23.52 -15.16
CA ASN A 165 -2.86 23.19 -13.92
C ASN A 165 -3.53 21.82 -13.94
N LYS A 166 -3.37 21.05 -15.01
CA LYS A 166 -3.96 19.72 -15.14
C LYS A 166 -3.17 18.73 -14.30
N LYS A 167 -3.82 18.14 -13.28
CA LYS A 167 -3.18 17.20 -12.34
C LYS A 167 -2.58 15.97 -13.02
N LYS A 168 -3.15 15.52 -14.14
CA LYS A 168 -2.70 14.41 -14.97
C LYS A 168 -2.58 14.89 -16.40
N PRO A 169 -1.48 15.53 -16.78
CA PRO A 169 -1.30 15.95 -18.17
C PRO A 169 -1.06 14.71 -19.05
N HIS A 170 -1.41 14.80 -20.30
CA HIS A 170 -1.03 13.81 -21.30
C HIS A 170 0.47 13.96 -21.56
N VAL A 171 1.22 12.87 -21.37
CA VAL A 171 2.66 12.80 -21.66
C VAL A 171 2.88 11.81 -22.78
N SER A 172 3.62 12.22 -23.80
CA SER A 172 4.03 11.35 -24.91
C SER A 172 5.50 11.58 -25.25
N ILE A 173 6.00 10.85 -26.25
CA ILE A 173 7.37 10.97 -26.75
C ILE A 173 7.31 11.43 -28.20
N SER A 174 8.03 12.50 -28.52
CA SER A 174 8.16 13.01 -29.88
C SER A 174 9.01 12.06 -30.74
N THR A 175 8.87 12.17 -32.06
CA THR A 175 9.59 11.34 -33.02
C THR A 175 11.12 11.48 -32.94
N ASP A 176 11.62 12.53 -32.32
CA ASP A 176 13.04 12.78 -32.06
C ASP A 176 13.46 12.50 -30.61
N GLY A 177 12.60 11.80 -29.83
CA GLY A 177 12.92 11.20 -28.55
C GLY A 177 12.85 12.14 -27.33
N TYR A 178 12.08 13.23 -27.41
CA TYR A 178 11.84 14.09 -26.25
C TYR A 178 10.45 13.88 -25.69
N TYR A 179 10.33 14.02 -24.39
CA TYR A 179 9.00 14.06 -23.77
C TYR A 179 8.20 15.25 -24.26
N THR A 180 6.91 15.05 -24.43
CA THR A 180 5.94 16.12 -24.64
C THR A 180 4.91 16.13 -23.50
N ILE A 181 4.41 17.30 -23.12
CA ILE A 181 3.31 17.45 -22.18
C ILE A 181 2.19 18.25 -22.86
N GLU A 182 1.00 17.69 -22.90
CA GLU A 182 -0.16 18.28 -23.60
C GLU A 182 0.22 18.73 -25.03
N GLY A 183 1.02 17.91 -25.73
CA GLY A 183 1.51 18.19 -27.09
C GLY A 183 2.69 19.17 -27.17
N ASN A 184 3.10 19.80 -26.09
CA ASN A 184 4.23 20.72 -26.06
C ASN A 184 5.53 19.98 -25.77
N LYS A 185 6.53 20.13 -26.64
CA LYS A 185 7.82 19.45 -26.52
C LYS A 185 8.65 20.02 -25.36
N THR A 186 9.22 19.14 -24.56
CA THR A 186 10.15 19.50 -23.50
C THR A 186 11.60 19.47 -24.02
N LYS A 187 12.56 19.86 -23.17
CA LYS A 187 14.00 19.67 -23.41
C LYS A 187 14.52 18.35 -22.82
N ILE A 188 13.65 17.51 -22.26
CA ILE A 188 13.99 16.30 -21.54
C ILE A 188 13.91 15.14 -22.54
N LYS A 189 15.05 14.45 -22.76
CA LYS A 189 15.08 13.25 -23.57
C LYS A 189 14.43 12.09 -22.82
N ALA A 190 13.57 11.38 -23.49
CA ALA A 190 13.06 10.10 -23.01
C ALA A 190 14.16 9.02 -23.10
N PRO A 191 14.10 7.98 -22.26
CA PRO A 191 15.00 6.85 -22.38
C PRO A 191 14.86 6.16 -23.74
N THR A 192 15.90 5.48 -24.16
CA THR A 192 15.91 4.62 -25.36
C THR A 192 15.99 3.16 -24.93
N ASP A 193 15.70 2.24 -25.85
CA ASP A 193 15.96 0.81 -25.64
C ASP A 193 17.48 0.50 -25.61
N ASN A 194 17.84 -0.79 -25.51
CA ASN A 194 19.25 -1.21 -25.44
C ASN A 194 20.02 -0.96 -26.75
N GLU A 195 19.34 -0.77 -27.85
CA GLU A 195 19.89 -0.53 -29.17
C GLU A 195 19.94 0.99 -29.49
N GLY A 196 19.36 1.82 -28.62
CA GLY A 196 19.31 3.26 -28.79
C GLY A 196 18.08 3.77 -29.54
N ASN A 197 17.09 2.89 -29.81
CA ASN A 197 15.87 3.30 -30.47
C ASN A 197 14.98 4.09 -29.52
N ILE A 198 14.23 5.06 -30.07
CA ILE A 198 13.25 5.85 -29.35
C ILE A 198 12.10 4.93 -28.94
N LEU A 199 11.80 4.92 -27.66
CA LEU A 199 10.67 4.17 -27.11
C LEU A 199 9.38 4.94 -27.40
N ASP A 200 8.33 4.21 -27.78
CA ASP A 200 7.01 4.78 -27.95
C ASP A 200 6.25 4.91 -26.61
N GLU A 201 5.07 5.49 -26.68
CA GLU A 201 4.21 5.76 -25.51
C GLU A 201 3.76 4.49 -24.82
N SER A 202 3.59 3.38 -25.56
CA SER A 202 3.14 2.10 -25.03
C SER A 202 4.14 1.48 -24.06
N TYR A 203 5.42 1.72 -24.26
CA TYR A 203 6.49 1.27 -23.35
C TYR A 203 6.34 1.79 -21.91
N PHE A 204 5.74 2.96 -21.75
CA PHE A 204 5.55 3.59 -20.44
C PHE A 204 4.18 3.30 -19.83
N ASN A 205 3.28 2.63 -20.54
CA ASN A 205 1.93 2.37 -20.06
C ASN A 205 1.91 1.54 -18.78
N ASP A 206 2.73 0.51 -18.70
CA ASP A 206 2.84 -0.34 -17.52
C ASP A 206 3.59 0.35 -16.37
N MET A 207 4.51 1.20 -16.70
CA MET A 207 5.43 1.85 -15.77
C MET A 207 4.94 3.21 -15.32
N GLY A 208 4.20 3.88 -16.19
CA GLY A 208 3.80 5.27 -16.04
C GLY A 208 4.97 6.25 -16.12
N ILE A 209 4.66 7.46 -16.51
CA ILE A 209 5.59 8.60 -16.44
C ILE A 209 5.13 9.47 -15.29
N TYR A 210 5.98 9.60 -14.28
CA TYR A 210 5.67 10.48 -13.16
C TYR A 210 5.64 11.93 -13.63
N THR A 211 4.57 12.63 -13.25
CA THR A 211 4.46 14.08 -13.41
C THR A 211 3.97 14.72 -12.12
N CYS A 212 4.49 15.89 -11.79
CA CYS A 212 3.93 16.74 -10.76
C CYS A 212 3.94 18.21 -11.20
N ILE A 213 3.24 19.04 -10.44
CA ILE A 213 3.18 20.49 -10.65
C ILE A 213 3.81 21.16 -9.42
N LYS A 214 4.77 22.05 -9.67
CA LYS A 214 5.33 22.94 -8.65
C LYS A 214 5.30 24.36 -9.22
N ASP A 215 4.72 25.28 -8.49
CA ASP A 215 4.56 26.68 -8.90
C ASP A 215 3.98 26.87 -10.32
N GLY A 216 3.01 26.01 -10.66
CA GLY A 216 2.34 26.03 -11.97
C GLY A 216 3.13 25.41 -13.11
N MET A 217 4.36 24.95 -12.90
CA MET A 217 5.18 24.28 -13.89
C MET A 217 5.13 22.77 -13.73
N TYR A 218 5.07 22.03 -14.84
CA TYR A 218 5.18 20.59 -14.84
C TYR A 218 6.61 20.12 -14.67
N TYR A 219 6.76 19.05 -13.90
CA TYR A 219 7.99 18.27 -13.74
C TYR A 219 7.76 16.85 -14.23
N ILE A 220 8.75 16.25 -14.86
CA ILE A 220 8.79 14.85 -15.24
C ILE A 220 9.81 14.14 -14.36
N GLY A 221 9.42 13.05 -13.73
CA GLY A 221 10.33 12.24 -12.95
C GLY A 221 11.15 11.27 -13.81
N SER A 222 12.32 10.89 -13.32
CA SER A 222 13.12 9.83 -13.91
C SER A 222 12.29 8.53 -13.92
N THR A 223 12.35 7.81 -15.02
CA THR A 223 11.72 6.51 -15.13
C THR A 223 12.69 5.41 -14.69
N TRP A 224 12.16 4.32 -14.19
CA TRP A 224 12.93 3.17 -13.74
C TRP A 224 13.83 2.55 -14.81
N TYR A 225 13.53 2.78 -16.07
CA TYR A 225 14.23 2.20 -17.23
C TYR A 225 15.33 3.06 -17.80
N SER A 226 16.04 3.82 -17.00
CA SER A 226 17.33 4.34 -17.48
C SER A 226 18.33 3.19 -17.52
N LYS A 227 19.04 3.05 -18.61
CA LYS A 227 19.98 1.97 -18.90
C LYS A 227 21.17 1.83 -17.95
N SER A 228 21.44 2.79 -17.10
CA SER A 228 22.62 2.78 -16.23
C SER A 228 22.19 2.75 -14.78
N TYR A 229 22.11 1.54 -14.26
CA TYR A 229 22.06 1.33 -12.82
C TYR A 229 23.50 1.43 -12.26
N ASN A 230 23.73 2.42 -11.43
CA ASN A 230 24.89 2.43 -10.55
C ASN A 230 24.48 1.85 -9.21
N LYS A 231 25.10 0.77 -8.77
CA LYS A 231 24.83 0.19 -7.45
C LYS A 231 25.12 1.21 -6.36
N ILE A 232 24.12 1.49 -5.56
CA ILE A 232 24.25 2.27 -4.34
C ILE A 232 24.07 1.28 -3.21
N GLY A 233 25.15 0.86 -2.58
CA GLY A 233 25.13 -0.15 -1.55
C GLY A 233 24.04 0.15 -0.50
N ASN A 234 23.26 -0.87 -0.15
CA ASN A 234 22.20 -0.83 0.87
C ASN A 234 21.10 0.21 0.65
N HIS A 235 20.80 0.58 -0.59
CA HIS A 235 19.83 1.63 -0.89
C HIS A 235 18.61 1.14 -1.68
N GLY A 236 18.58 -0.10 -2.15
CA GLY A 236 17.46 -0.72 -2.84
C GLY A 236 16.45 -1.33 -1.87
N GLY A 237 15.19 -1.42 -2.29
CA GLY A 237 14.13 -1.99 -1.47
C GLY A 237 14.31 -3.49 -1.18
N ASN A 238 14.97 -4.23 -2.07
CA ASN A 238 15.24 -5.66 -1.87
C ASN A 238 16.00 -5.97 -0.58
N THR A 239 16.94 -5.08 -0.19
CA THR A 239 17.86 -5.29 0.93
C THR A 239 17.61 -4.37 2.12
N ASN A 240 16.53 -3.61 2.10
CA ASN A 240 16.22 -2.63 3.13
C ASN A 240 14.76 -2.64 3.59
N SER A 241 13.89 -3.42 2.95
CA SER A 241 12.48 -3.35 3.25
C SER A 241 11.75 -4.68 3.23
N ILE A 242 10.64 -4.73 3.94
CA ILE A 242 9.63 -5.76 3.83
C ILE A 242 8.71 -5.40 2.67
N GLY A 243 8.70 -6.21 1.61
CA GLY A 243 7.87 -5.99 0.43
C GLY A 243 6.48 -6.58 0.58
N ILE A 244 5.46 -5.79 0.26
CA ILE A 244 4.05 -6.21 0.27
C ILE A 244 3.45 -5.95 -1.10
N GLU A 245 3.05 -7.01 -1.79
CA GLU A 245 2.30 -6.95 -3.04
C GLU A 245 0.79 -6.90 -2.76
N THR A 246 0.09 -5.96 -3.38
CA THR A 246 -1.37 -5.87 -3.32
C THR A 246 -1.99 -6.32 -4.64
N CYS A 247 -2.93 -7.26 -4.57
CA CYS A 247 -3.58 -7.79 -5.75
C CYS A 247 -4.66 -6.84 -6.27
N SER A 248 -4.67 -6.65 -7.60
CA SER A 248 -5.70 -5.94 -8.33
C SER A 248 -6.50 -6.87 -9.25
N THR A 249 -6.73 -8.09 -8.81
CA THR A 249 -7.42 -9.16 -9.54
C THR A 249 -8.79 -8.70 -10.04
N LYS A 250 -9.13 -9.06 -11.28
CA LYS A 250 -10.44 -8.72 -11.88
C LYS A 250 -11.60 -9.18 -10.99
N GLY A 251 -12.54 -8.27 -10.74
CA GLY A 251 -13.72 -8.53 -9.92
C GLY A 251 -13.46 -8.54 -8.42
N SER A 252 -12.22 -8.31 -7.97
CA SER A 252 -11.90 -8.17 -6.55
C SER A 252 -12.33 -6.80 -6.01
N ASP A 253 -12.48 -6.71 -4.70
CA ASP A 253 -12.63 -5.46 -4.00
C ASP A 253 -11.26 -4.91 -3.61
N ILE A 254 -10.76 -3.95 -4.40
CA ILE A 254 -9.47 -3.29 -4.14
C ILE A 254 -9.47 -2.59 -2.77
N TYR A 255 -10.58 -2.00 -2.35
CA TYR A 255 -10.64 -1.32 -1.06
C TYR A 255 -10.45 -2.30 0.12
N LEU A 256 -11.04 -3.48 0.04
CA LEU A 256 -10.82 -4.53 1.04
C LEU A 256 -9.35 -4.97 1.05
N THR A 257 -8.74 -5.13 -0.11
CA THR A 257 -7.31 -5.44 -0.22
C THR A 257 -6.47 -4.38 0.50
N TRP A 258 -6.76 -3.09 0.30
CA TRP A 258 -6.08 -2.00 1.00
C TRP A 258 -6.29 -2.03 2.51
N GLN A 259 -7.51 -2.33 2.98
CA GLN A 259 -7.77 -2.46 4.42
C GLN A 259 -7.02 -3.64 5.06
N LYS A 260 -6.97 -4.80 4.38
CA LYS A 260 -6.16 -5.94 4.82
C LYS A 260 -4.67 -5.59 4.83
N THR A 261 -4.20 -4.89 3.80
CA THR A 261 -2.82 -4.38 3.74
C THR A 261 -2.52 -3.44 4.89
N ALA A 262 -3.41 -2.49 5.17
CA ALA A 262 -3.24 -1.55 6.28
C ALA A 262 -3.14 -2.25 7.63
N LYS A 263 -3.96 -3.27 7.86
CA LYS A 263 -3.91 -4.08 9.08
C LYS A 263 -2.61 -4.86 9.21
N LEU A 264 -2.11 -5.45 8.12
CA LEU A 264 -0.80 -6.11 8.08
C LEU A 264 0.34 -5.11 8.35
N VAL A 265 0.33 -3.96 7.67
CA VAL A 265 1.35 -2.92 7.85
C VAL A 265 1.40 -2.44 9.30
N ALA A 266 0.25 -2.20 9.92
CA ALA A 266 0.17 -1.79 11.32
C ALA A 266 0.85 -2.81 12.27
N LYS A 267 0.64 -4.11 12.03
CA LYS A 267 1.33 -5.19 12.75
C LYS A 267 2.85 -5.11 12.53
N LEU A 268 3.28 -5.03 11.27
CA LEU A 268 4.72 -5.00 10.93
C LEU A 268 5.43 -3.75 11.47
N MET A 269 4.75 -2.59 11.48
CA MET A 269 5.25 -1.37 12.12
C MET A 269 5.52 -1.59 13.60
N ASP A 270 4.57 -2.19 14.31
CA ASP A 270 4.68 -2.45 15.75
C ASP A 270 5.80 -3.44 16.06
N GLU A 271 5.91 -4.53 15.30
CA GLU A 271 6.93 -5.58 15.50
C GLU A 271 8.35 -5.12 15.16
N ASN A 272 8.49 -4.19 14.22
CA ASN A 272 9.79 -3.71 13.76
C ASN A 272 10.12 -2.29 14.26
N ASN A 273 9.28 -1.72 15.12
CA ASN A 273 9.43 -0.35 15.65
C ASN A 273 9.59 0.70 14.54
N LEU A 274 8.77 0.59 13.49
CA LEU A 274 8.74 1.50 12.35
C LEU A 274 7.66 2.57 12.56
N ASN A 275 7.85 3.71 11.93
CA ASN A 275 6.90 4.82 11.90
C ASN A 275 6.31 5.03 10.50
N MET A 276 5.37 5.96 10.36
CA MET A 276 4.67 6.23 9.11
C MET A 276 5.58 6.68 7.95
N ASP A 277 6.69 7.36 8.25
CA ASP A 277 7.64 7.83 7.23
C ASP A 277 8.43 6.69 6.58
N GLN A 278 8.42 5.52 7.20
CA GLN A 278 9.09 4.33 6.72
C GLN A 278 8.17 3.42 5.88
N ILE A 279 6.92 3.83 5.68
CA ILE A 279 5.99 3.19 4.74
C ILE A 279 6.12 3.86 3.39
N VAL A 280 6.68 3.14 2.43
CA VAL A 280 7.07 3.70 1.14
C VAL A 280 6.47 2.95 -0.04
N GLN A 281 6.40 3.62 -1.16
CA GLN A 281 6.03 3.03 -2.44
C GLN A 281 7.26 2.40 -3.10
N HIS A 282 7.10 1.41 -3.96
CA HIS A 282 8.18 0.97 -4.85
C HIS A 282 8.81 2.16 -5.60
N HIS A 283 8.00 3.12 -5.99
CA HIS A 283 8.42 4.37 -6.60
C HIS A 283 9.55 5.09 -5.83
N TYR A 284 9.59 4.98 -4.50
CA TYR A 284 10.62 5.59 -3.66
C TYR A 284 12.03 5.12 -4.03
N PHE A 285 12.19 3.83 -4.36
CA PHE A 285 13.49 3.24 -4.67
C PHE A 285 13.89 3.39 -6.14
N SER A 286 12.94 3.39 -7.07
CA SER A 286 13.27 3.25 -8.49
C SER A 286 12.58 4.25 -9.42
N GLY A 287 11.63 5.04 -8.92
CA GLY A 287 10.80 5.90 -9.75
C GLY A 287 9.69 5.17 -10.53
N LYS A 288 9.61 3.83 -10.43
CA LYS A 288 8.55 3.03 -11.07
C LYS A 288 7.17 3.50 -10.59
N ASN A 289 6.20 3.60 -11.51
CA ASN A 289 4.82 3.92 -11.14
C ASN A 289 4.12 2.73 -10.44
N CYS A 290 4.59 2.44 -9.24
CA CYS A 290 4.09 1.35 -8.39
C CYS A 290 4.08 1.79 -6.92
N PRO A 291 3.00 1.53 -6.15
CA PRO A 291 1.74 0.88 -6.55
C PRO A 291 0.84 1.81 -7.37
N GLN A 292 0.52 1.45 -8.59
CA GLN A 292 -0.22 2.33 -9.50
C GLN A 292 -1.64 2.64 -8.98
N THR A 293 -2.35 1.65 -8.48
CA THR A 293 -3.71 1.82 -7.96
C THR A 293 -3.79 2.86 -6.84
N MET A 294 -2.80 2.88 -5.95
CA MET A 294 -2.77 3.82 -4.83
C MET A 294 -2.19 5.18 -5.20
N ARG A 295 -1.37 5.24 -6.24
CA ARG A 295 -0.80 6.50 -6.76
C ARG A 295 -1.80 7.29 -7.59
N LEU A 296 -2.78 6.62 -8.19
CA LEU A 296 -3.85 7.26 -8.94
C LEU A 296 -4.73 8.09 -7.99
N GLU A 297 -5.02 9.32 -8.40
CA GLU A 297 -5.97 10.23 -7.72
C GLU A 297 -5.74 10.46 -6.22
N GLY A 298 -4.50 10.23 -5.73
CA GLY A 298 -4.15 10.49 -4.34
C GLY A 298 -4.57 9.40 -3.35
N TYR A 299 -4.86 8.19 -3.80
CA TYR A 299 -5.21 7.07 -2.90
C TYR A 299 -4.07 6.63 -2.00
N TRP A 300 -2.82 7.00 -2.29
CA TRP A 300 -1.71 6.74 -1.38
C TRP A 300 -1.93 7.36 0.00
N SER A 301 -2.33 8.62 0.06
CA SER A 301 -2.65 9.27 1.34
C SER A 301 -3.83 8.62 2.05
N HIS A 302 -4.77 8.03 1.28
CA HIS A 302 -5.88 7.27 1.83
C HIS A 302 -5.40 5.96 2.49
N LEU A 303 -4.49 5.22 1.83
CA LEU A 303 -3.87 4.03 2.42
C LEU A 303 -3.13 4.38 3.72
N LEU A 304 -2.32 5.44 3.73
CA LEU A 304 -1.61 5.88 4.94
C LEU A 304 -2.59 6.17 6.09
N ASN A 305 -3.72 6.78 5.79
CA ASN A 305 -4.76 7.03 6.80
C ASN A 305 -5.43 5.72 7.29
N LEU A 306 -5.61 4.71 6.44
CA LEU A 306 -6.07 3.37 6.88
C LEU A 306 -5.04 2.73 7.81
N ILE A 307 -3.75 2.83 7.48
CA ILE A 307 -2.65 2.28 8.31
C ILE A 307 -2.61 2.95 9.68
N GLU A 308 -2.72 4.28 9.73
CA GLU A 308 -2.73 5.03 10.98
C GLU A 308 -3.88 4.60 11.90
N VAL A 309 -5.08 4.44 11.33
CA VAL A 309 -6.26 3.95 12.06
C VAL A 309 -6.04 2.53 12.58
N GLU A 310 -5.55 1.62 11.73
CA GLU A 310 -5.28 0.23 12.14
C GLU A 310 -4.18 0.15 13.21
N TYR A 311 -3.14 0.97 13.10
CA TYR A 311 -2.07 1.03 14.11
C TYR A 311 -2.59 1.52 15.46
N GLN A 312 -3.41 2.58 15.47
CA GLN A 312 -4.02 3.07 16.71
C GLN A 312 -4.95 2.02 17.33
N MET A 313 -5.75 1.34 16.52
CA MET A 313 -6.64 0.27 16.99
C MET A 313 -5.86 -0.94 17.52
N LEU A 314 -4.70 -1.24 16.92
CA LEU A 314 -3.78 -2.26 17.44
C LEU A 314 -3.25 -1.89 18.82
N GLN A 315 -2.86 -0.62 19.04
CA GLN A 315 -2.43 -0.16 20.37
C GLN A 315 -3.54 -0.33 21.41
N TYR A 316 -4.81 -0.01 21.09
CA TYR A 316 -5.93 -0.25 22.00
C TYR A 316 -6.13 -1.75 22.26
N LYS A 317 -6.00 -2.61 21.26
CA LYS A 317 -6.05 -4.08 21.46
C LYS A 317 -4.96 -4.58 22.40
N LYS A 318 -3.74 -4.04 22.31
CA LYS A 318 -2.63 -4.36 23.22
C LYS A 318 -2.91 -3.96 24.67
N LEU A 319 -3.74 -2.95 24.89
CA LEU A 319 -4.24 -2.55 26.21
C LEU A 319 -5.43 -3.41 26.70
N GLY A 320 -5.84 -4.42 25.91
CA GLY A 320 -6.91 -5.37 26.27
C GLY A 320 -8.31 -4.98 25.78
N PHE A 321 -8.46 -3.89 24.99
CA PHE A 321 -9.75 -3.55 24.40
C PHE A 321 -10.13 -4.47 23.25
N LYS A 322 -11.43 -4.75 23.11
CA LYS A 322 -12.02 -5.55 22.01
C LYS A 322 -13.04 -4.72 21.26
N PHE A 323 -13.17 -5.00 19.96
CA PHE A 323 -14.00 -4.23 19.04
C PHE A 323 -14.88 -5.16 18.22
N GLU A 324 -16.15 -4.80 18.10
CA GLU A 324 -17.12 -5.58 17.34
C GLU A 324 -18.04 -4.63 16.57
N LEU A 325 -18.31 -4.95 15.31
CA LEU A 325 -19.35 -4.33 14.50
C LEU A 325 -20.52 -5.29 14.35
N ILE A 326 -21.72 -4.82 14.73
CA ILE A 326 -22.97 -5.59 14.69
C ILE A 326 -23.89 -4.90 13.68
N PRO A 327 -24.07 -5.44 12.46
CA PRO A 327 -25.03 -4.91 11.51
C PRO A 327 -26.46 -5.01 12.04
N LEU A 328 -27.21 -3.90 12.00
CA LEU A 328 -28.66 -3.92 12.28
C LEU A 328 -29.45 -4.34 11.03
N ASN A 329 -28.85 -4.20 9.85
CA ASN A 329 -29.35 -4.77 8.62
C ASN A 329 -28.18 -5.43 7.85
N SER A 330 -28.04 -6.74 8.04
CA SER A 330 -26.98 -7.55 7.44
C SER A 330 -27.11 -7.72 5.92
N TYR A 331 -28.19 -7.25 5.31
CA TYR A 331 -28.34 -7.22 3.85
C TYR A 331 -27.40 -6.20 3.19
N TYR A 332 -27.15 -5.06 3.84
CA TYR A 332 -26.35 -3.99 3.28
C TYR A 332 -24.89 -3.99 3.76
N VAL A 333 -24.67 -4.34 5.03
CA VAL A 333 -23.33 -4.30 5.67
C VAL A 333 -23.08 -5.62 6.39
N ASN A 334 -21.91 -6.20 6.22
CA ASN A 334 -21.49 -7.37 6.99
C ASN A 334 -20.75 -6.97 8.29
N LYS A 335 -20.44 -7.97 9.12
CA LYS A 335 -19.80 -7.78 10.43
C LYS A 335 -18.36 -7.25 10.40
N ILE A 336 -17.71 -7.24 9.24
CA ILE A 336 -16.39 -6.64 9.07
C ILE A 336 -16.45 -5.19 8.57
N GLY A 337 -17.66 -4.65 8.33
CA GLY A 337 -17.89 -3.28 7.93
C GLY A 337 -17.97 -3.04 6.41
N ARG A 338 -18.03 -4.12 5.60
CA ARG A 338 -18.16 -4.00 4.15
C ARG A 338 -19.60 -3.76 3.73
N ILE A 339 -19.73 -2.90 2.72
CA ILE A 339 -20.96 -2.78 1.93
C ILE A 339 -21.00 -4.00 1.00
N ILE A 340 -21.99 -4.87 1.20
CA ILE A 340 -22.16 -6.10 0.42
C ILE A 340 -23.31 -6.04 -0.57
N ASN A 341 -24.28 -5.16 -0.34
CA ASN A 341 -25.37 -4.91 -1.25
C ASN A 341 -25.69 -3.40 -1.33
N ARG A 342 -26.17 -2.98 -2.49
CA ARG A 342 -26.73 -1.64 -2.73
C ARG A 342 -28.14 -1.80 -3.26
N GLY A 343 -29.05 -0.93 -2.83
CA GLY A 343 -30.40 -0.87 -3.36
C GLY A 343 -30.49 -0.12 -4.69
N GLU A 344 -31.67 -0.07 -5.27
CA GLU A 344 -31.98 0.77 -6.44
C GLU A 344 -32.02 2.27 -6.10
N ASN A 345 -32.28 2.57 -4.83
CA ASN A 345 -32.32 3.93 -4.29
C ASN A 345 -31.27 4.11 -3.19
N LEU A 346 -31.00 5.38 -2.85
CA LEU A 346 -30.18 5.73 -1.69
C LEU A 346 -30.71 5.00 -0.44
N THR A 347 -29.84 4.31 0.25
CA THR A 347 -30.19 3.47 1.41
C THR A 347 -29.30 3.82 2.60
N ASN A 348 -29.84 3.69 3.80
CA ASN A 348 -29.08 3.83 5.04
C ASN A 348 -28.76 2.45 5.62
N ALA A 349 -27.48 2.22 5.87
CA ALA A 349 -27.01 1.06 6.62
C ALA A 349 -26.81 1.47 8.09
N ASN A 350 -27.54 0.79 8.97
CA ASN A 350 -27.45 0.97 10.41
C ASN A 350 -26.66 -0.18 11.03
N TYR A 351 -25.79 0.15 11.97
CA TYR A 351 -24.97 -0.83 12.69
C TYR A 351 -24.56 -0.29 14.06
N VAL A 352 -24.22 -1.20 14.96
CA VAL A 352 -23.72 -0.90 16.29
C VAL A 352 -22.21 -1.19 16.30
N ILE A 353 -21.43 -0.30 16.90
CA ILE A 353 -20.07 -0.63 17.30
C ILE A 353 -20.06 -0.81 18.81
N ASN A 354 -19.50 -1.93 19.23
CA ASN A 354 -19.32 -2.31 20.62
C ASN A 354 -17.82 -2.28 20.95
N VAL A 355 -17.45 -1.52 21.98
CA VAL A 355 -16.11 -1.49 22.56
C VAL A 355 -16.18 -2.11 23.94
N VAL A 356 -15.36 -3.14 24.18
CA VAL A 356 -15.26 -3.83 25.46
C VAL A 356 -13.89 -3.54 26.06
N GLY A 357 -13.87 -3.01 27.28
CA GLY A 357 -12.65 -2.73 28.04
C GLY A 357 -12.02 -3.97 28.68
N PRO A 358 -10.77 -3.86 29.12
CA PRO A 358 -10.06 -4.95 29.80
C PRO A 358 -10.73 -5.37 31.13
N ASP A 359 -11.52 -4.50 31.71
CA ASP A 359 -12.33 -4.73 32.93
C ASP A 359 -13.68 -5.41 32.66
N GLY A 360 -13.99 -5.69 31.38
CA GLY A 360 -15.25 -6.30 30.95
C GLY A 360 -16.40 -5.30 30.77
N ASN A 361 -16.23 -4.03 31.15
CA ASN A 361 -17.22 -2.99 30.84
C ASN A 361 -17.30 -2.76 29.33
N SER A 362 -18.45 -2.33 28.84
CA SER A 362 -18.62 -2.09 27.41
C SER A 362 -19.40 -0.80 27.13
N LEU A 363 -19.12 -0.22 25.97
CA LEU A 363 -19.84 0.92 25.42
C LEU A 363 -20.29 0.59 24.00
N LYS A 364 -21.60 0.80 23.74
CA LYS A 364 -22.22 0.60 22.44
C LYS A 364 -22.70 1.91 21.86
N ARG A 365 -22.48 2.11 20.56
CA ARG A 365 -23.01 3.26 19.84
C ARG A 365 -23.59 2.83 18.49
N VAL A 366 -24.75 3.38 18.16
CA VAL A 366 -25.38 3.17 16.84
C VAL A 366 -24.82 4.17 15.83
N PHE A 367 -24.53 3.68 14.65
CA PHE A 367 -24.06 4.47 13.51
C PHE A 367 -24.94 4.23 12.29
N THR A 368 -24.95 5.24 11.42
CA THR A 368 -25.64 5.19 10.13
C THR A 368 -24.68 5.66 9.05
N SER A 369 -24.59 4.90 7.97
CA SER A 369 -23.89 5.29 6.75
C SER A 369 -24.86 5.29 5.56
N SER A 370 -24.85 6.37 4.79
CA SER A 370 -25.66 6.48 3.58
C SER A 370 -24.93 5.80 2.42
N ILE A 371 -25.58 4.81 1.81
CA ILE A 371 -25.09 4.00 0.70
C ILE A 371 -25.79 4.44 -0.58
N PRO A 372 -25.10 4.90 -1.63
CA PRO A 372 -25.70 5.27 -2.89
C PRO A 372 -26.31 4.06 -3.60
N SER A 373 -27.26 4.32 -4.49
CA SER A 373 -27.87 3.31 -5.35
C SER A 373 -26.84 2.60 -6.25
N LYS A 374 -27.27 1.50 -6.86
CA LYS A 374 -26.49 0.80 -7.89
C LYS A 374 -26.37 1.58 -9.20
N ASN A 375 -27.31 2.49 -9.46
CA ASN A 375 -27.43 3.30 -10.69
C ASN A 375 -26.92 4.73 -10.48
#